data_5a75f9a395d980e6a38ee37c42fdf073
#
_entry.id   5a75f9a395d980e6a38ee37c42fdf073
#
_cell.length_a   1.000
_cell.length_b   1.000
_cell.length_c   1.000
_cell.angle_alpha   90.00
_cell.angle_beta   90.00
_cell.angle_gamma   90.00
#
_symmetry.space_group_name_H-M   'P 1'
#
loop_
_entity.id
_entity.type
_entity.pdbx_description
1 polymer ?
#
loop_
_entity_poly.entity_id
_entity_poly.type
_entity_poly.pdbx_seq_one_letter_code
_entity_poly.pdbx_strand_id
1 'polypeptide(L)'
;MRRIGIDVGGTNTDAVLIEEGKVVRAVKAPTSEDVTSGILDSLQRLGATGVLASGRIDGVMIGTTHFINAVVQRRHLTKVAALRLGMPASASLPPFCDWPEDLAELVRGGVWMVEGGHEYDGRPFMPLDEAAVIKAAHEMKAAGLRSVGISSIFSPLDPSHEKRAAELVGEVMPGASITCSSELGRIGLLERENAGLLNAALADLARDTIAAFERAIRNSGIAAPLFITQNDGTVAEAGQARRLPVYSFASGATNSMRGAAYLSGLADAMVIDVGGTTTDVGQLRNGFPREANSVVKVGGVRTLFRMPDLLSIGLGGGSHVVLEPLKVGPLSVGYRLLKEGIAFGGSQLTTTDVAVASGVLDLGDKRKVGHLDSATCRKVFAKAASMAEEAIDRMKTEAGDVPLIAVGGGAFLIPEQLPGVSRVIHVEHGDCANAVGAAIAQVSGECDQIFKDMTRRDAIDAARTIANDRAVAAGADRRTLATIDSEDMPLAYLPGNSVRVRVRVVGDVAAG
;
A
#
# COMPACT_ATOMS: atom_id res chain seq x y z
N MET A 1 -17.54 -9.35 -16.21
CA MET A 1 -16.16 -9.38 -15.67
C MET A 1 -16.17 -10.15 -14.37
N ARG A 2 -15.25 -11.11 -14.20
CA ARG A 2 -15.22 -12.06 -13.10
C ARG A 2 -13.83 -12.10 -12.46
N ARG A 3 -13.70 -11.57 -11.23
CA ARG A 3 -12.41 -11.36 -10.56
C ARG A 3 -12.39 -11.92 -9.15
N ILE A 4 -11.22 -12.38 -8.73
CA ILE A 4 -10.95 -12.77 -7.35
C ILE A 4 -10.09 -11.70 -6.71
N GLY A 5 -10.54 -11.17 -5.58
CA GLY A 5 -9.73 -10.32 -4.70
C GLY A 5 -9.31 -11.12 -3.48
N ILE A 6 -8.06 -11.00 -3.11
CA ILE A 6 -7.48 -11.62 -1.92
C ILE A 6 -6.77 -10.55 -1.14
N ASP A 7 -6.99 -10.49 0.16
CA ASP A 7 -6.17 -9.67 1.06
C ASP A 7 -5.49 -10.56 2.09
N VAL A 8 -4.17 -10.49 2.13
CA VAL A 8 -3.35 -11.25 3.07
C VAL A 8 -3.01 -10.35 4.24
N GLY A 9 -3.89 -10.38 5.23
CA GLY A 9 -3.72 -9.64 6.47
C GLY A 9 -2.91 -10.38 7.53
N GLY A 10 -2.60 -9.67 8.63
CA GLY A 10 -1.84 -10.25 9.75
C GLY A 10 -2.60 -11.29 10.58
N THR A 11 -3.94 -11.33 10.50
CA THR A 11 -4.79 -12.25 11.29
C THR A 11 -5.54 -13.22 10.39
N ASN A 12 -6.12 -12.73 9.32
CA ASN A 12 -6.90 -13.50 8.35
C ASN A 12 -6.44 -13.19 6.94
N THR A 13 -6.64 -14.16 6.06
CA THR A 13 -6.61 -13.99 4.61
C THR A 13 -8.05 -14.01 4.13
N ASP A 14 -8.49 -12.90 3.57
CA ASP A 14 -9.84 -12.73 3.04
C ASP A 14 -9.82 -12.94 1.54
N ALA A 15 -10.83 -13.63 0.99
CA ALA A 15 -10.98 -13.78 -0.45
C ALA A 15 -12.43 -13.58 -0.87
N VAL A 16 -12.63 -12.87 -1.97
CA VAL A 16 -13.93 -12.61 -2.56
C VAL A 16 -13.94 -12.95 -4.04
N LEU A 17 -15.07 -13.43 -4.54
CA LEU A 17 -15.36 -13.51 -5.95
C LEU A 17 -16.38 -12.43 -6.30
N ILE A 18 -16.01 -11.57 -7.27
CA ILE A 18 -16.90 -10.56 -7.84
C ILE A 18 -17.23 -10.97 -9.27
N GLU A 19 -18.52 -10.95 -9.61
CA GLU A 19 -19.03 -11.22 -10.94
C GLU A 19 -20.05 -10.15 -11.30
N GLU A 20 -19.90 -9.51 -12.47
CA GLU A 20 -20.79 -8.46 -12.98
C GLU A 20 -21.07 -7.34 -11.96
N GLY A 21 -20.03 -6.96 -11.21
CA GLY A 21 -20.14 -5.91 -10.21
C GLY A 21 -20.82 -6.33 -8.89
N LYS A 22 -21.02 -7.63 -8.63
CA LYS A 22 -21.64 -8.11 -7.38
C LYS A 22 -20.69 -9.07 -6.66
N VAL A 23 -20.66 -8.99 -5.35
CA VAL A 23 -19.99 -10.00 -4.51
C VAL A 23 -20.82 -11.28 -4.56
N VAL A 24 -20.29 -12.30 -5.24
CA VAL A 24 -20.94 -13.63 -5.34
C VAL A 24 -20.62 -14.48 -4.12
N ARG A 25 -19.40 -14.36 -3.62
CA ARG A 25 -18.95 -15.11 -2.44
C ARG A 25 -17.80 -14.39 -1.75
N ALA A 26 -17.82 -14.43 -0.41
CA ALA A 26 -16.74 -13.98 0.44
C ALA A 26 -16.36 -15.10 1.41
N VAL A 27 -15.09 -15.27 1.71
CA VAL A 27 -14.55 -16.25 2.65
C VAL A 27 -13.39 -15.67 3.45
N LYS A 28 -13.21 -16.17 4.67
CA LYS A 28 -12.08 -15.89 5.54
C LYS A 28 -11.32 -17.17 5.87
N ALA A 29 -10.00 -17.11 5.79
CA ALA A 29 -9.11 -18.16 6.25
C ALA A 29 -8.13 -17.58 7.28
N PRO A 30 -7.75 -18.33 8.33
CA PRO A 30 -6.70 -17.89 9.25
C PRO A 30 -5.38 -17.67 8.48
N THR A 31 -4.69 -16.57 8.74
CA THR A 31 -3.34 -16.37 8.21
C THR A 31 -2.36 -17.28 8.97
N SER A 32 -1.48 -17.93 8.25
CA SER A 32 -0.35 -18.69 8.78
C SER A 32 0.97 -17.93 8.55
N GLU A 33 2.06 -18.41 9.14
CA GLU A 33 3.41 -17.86 8.87
C GLU A 33 3.79 -17.99 7.40
N ASP A 34 3.30 -19.04 6.73
CA ASP A 34 3.41 -19.19 5.28
C ASP A 34 2.23 -18.52 4.58
N VAL A 35 2.51 -17.38 3.99
CA VAL A 35 1.54 -16.58 3.23
C VAL A 35 0.85 -17.39 2.11
N THR A 36 1.58 -18.35 1.52
CA THR A 36 1.07 -19.19 0.43
C THR A 36 -0.06 -20.09 0.89
N SER A 37 0.04 -20.64 2.09
CA SER A 37 -0.97 -21.55 2.63
C SER A 37 -2.29 -20.86 2.93
N GLY A 38 -2.24 -19.60 3.40
CA GLY A 38 -3.44 -18.77 3.61
C GLY A 38 -4.17 -18.48 2.29
N ILE A 39 -3.44 -18.19 1.23
CA ILE A 39 -4.02 -18.00 -0.11
C ILE A 39 -4.65 -19.30 -0.61
N LEU A 40 -3.93 -20.42 -0.52
CA LEU A 40 -4.46 -21.72 -0.96
C LEU A 40 -5.74 -22.09 -0.21
N ASP A 41 -5.76 -21.95 1.13
CA ASP A 41 -6.95 -22.26 1.95
C ASP A 41 -8.11 -21.33 1.58
N SER A 42 -7.86 -20.03 1.40
CA SER A 42 -8.91 -19.08 0.99
C SER A 42 -9.48 -19.41 -0.40
N LEU A 43 -8.63 -19.76 -1.37
CA LEU A 43 -9.07 -20.18 -2.70
C LEU A 43 -9.84 -21.51 -2.69
N GLN A 44 -9.42 -22.48 -1.88
CA GLN A 44 -10.14 -23.76 -1.69
C GLN A 44 -11.52 -23.51 -1.08
N ARG A 45 -11.62 -22.70 -0.02
CA ARG A 45 -12.90 -22.32 0.59
C ARG A 45 -13.79 -21.57 -0.39
N LEU A 46 -13.22 -20.67 -1.19
CA LEU A 46 -13.95 -19.94 -2.22
C LEU A 46 -14.53 -20.91 -3.27
N GLY A 47 -13.74 -21.91 -3.69
CA GLY A 47 -14.11 -22.93 -4.67
C GLY A 47 -15.01 -24.06 -4.18
N ALA A 48 -15.17 -24.22 -2.84
CA ALA A 48 -15.87 -25.38 -2.24
C ALA A 48 -17.33 -25.59 -2.69
N THR A 49 -17.99 -24.55 -3.20
CA THR A 49 -19.36 -24.62 -3.77
C THR A 49 -19.40 -24.81 -5.29
N GLY A 50 -18.25 -25.03 -5.92
CA GLY A 50 -18.16 -25.12 -7.39
C GLY A 50 -18.26 -23.78 -8.11
N VAL A 51 -18.37 -22.69 -7.38
CA VAL A 51 -18.53 -21.34 -7.97
C VAL A 51 -17.37 -20.97 -8.90
N LEU A 52 -16.16 -21.43 -8.67
CA LEU A 52 -15.01 -21.14 -9.53
C LEU A 52 -15.06 -21.89 -10.88
N ALA A 53 -15.78 -22.99 -10.95
CA ALA A 53 -15.92 -23.79 -12.17
C ALA A 53 -16.94 -23.22 -13.19
N SER A 54 -17.77 -22.24 -12.78
CA SER A 54 -18.88 -21.73 -13.60
C SER A 54 -18.47 -20.74 -14.68
N GLY A 55 -17.17 -20.41 -14.82
CA GLY A 55 -16.70 -19.50 -15.87
C GLY A 55 -15.23 -19.13 -15.70
N ARG A 56 -14.66 -18.46 -16.72
CA ARG A 56 -13.28 -17.95 -16.70
C ARG A 56 -13.12 -16.89 -15.62
N ILE A 57 -12.00 -16.91 -14.93
CA ILE A 57 -11.56 -15.82 -14.03
C ILE A 57 -10.69 -14.85 -14.86
N ASP A 58 -11.07 -13.57 -14.87
CA ASP A 58 -10.37 -12.54 -15.66
C ASP A 58 -9.09 -12.03 -14.97
N GLY A 59 -8.99 -12.18 -13.65
CA GLY A 59 -7.82 -11.82 -12.89
C GLY A 59 -7.91 -12.17 -11.40
N VAL A 60 -6.77 -12.37 -10.78
CA VAL A 60 -6.61 -12.52 -9.33
C VAL A 60 -5.81 -11.33 -8.81
N MET A 61 -6.42 -10.53 -7.94
CA MET A 61 -5.85 -9.35 -7.35
C MET A 61 -5.49 -9.64 -5.90
N ILE A 62 -4.21 -9.47 -5.53
CA ILE A 62 -3.74 -9.74 -4.17
C ILE A 62 -3.27 -8.45 -3.51
N GLY A 63 -3.86 -8.14 -2.35
CA GLY A 63 -3.35 -7.18 -1.38
C GLY A 63 -2.45 -7.90 -0.37
N THR A 64 -1.34 -7.28 0.01
CA THR A 64 -0.43 -7.85 0.98
C THR A 64 0.32 -6.79 1.77
N THR A 65 0.45 -6.99 3.07
CA THR A 65 1.29 -6.17 3.94
C THR A 65 2.70 -6.77 4.12
N HIS A 66 3.05 -7.81 3.35
CA HIS A 66 4.28 -8.56 3.55
C HIS A 66 5.54 -7.69 3.42
N PHE A 67 5.56 -6.80 2.42
CA PHE A 67 6.72 -5.95 2.15
C PHE A 67 6.93 -4.86 3.20
N ILE A 68 5.86 -4.20 3.64
CA ILE A 68 5.97 -3.19 4.71
C ILE A 68 6.37 -3.86 6.04
N ASN A 69 5.81 -5.04 6.32
CA ASN A 69 6.14 -5.80 7.52
C ASN A 69 7.62 -6.20 7.55
N ALA A 70 8.21 -6.56 6.41
CA ALA A 70 9.65 -6.85 6.31
C ALA A 70 10.50 -5.66 6.74
N VAL A 71 10.15 -4.45 6.27
CA VAL A 71 10.85 -3.22 6.65
C VAL A 71 10.65 -2.89 8.13
N VAL A 72 9.40 -2.91 8.63
CA VAL A 72 9.06 -2.57 10.02
C VAL A 72 9.68 -3.56 11.00
N GLN A 73 9.67 -4.84 10.68
CA GLN A 73 10.19 -5.92 11.53
C GLN A 73 11.69 -6.20 11.33
N ARG A 74 12.36 -5.48 10.41
CA ARG A 74 13.79 -5.67 10.11
C ARG A 74 14.13 -7.12 9.69
N ARG A 75 13.31 -7.72 8.84
CA ARG A 75 13.45 -9.11 8.42
C ARG A 75 13.39 -9.24 6.89
N HIS A 76 14.12 -10.23 6.35
CA HIS A 76 14.12 -10.55 4.92
C HIS A 76 14.53 -9.37 4.02
N LEU A 77 15.43 -8.51 4.50
CA LEU A 77 15.98 -7.40 3.75
C LEU A 77 17.36 -7.77 3.21
N THR A 78 17.61 -7.38 1.96
CA THR A 78 18.88 -7.63 1.27
C THR A 78 19.80 -6.44 1.42
N LYS A 79 21.12 -6.70 1.50
CA LYS A 79 22.13 -5.64 1.46
C LYS A 79 22.16 -4.95 0.10
N VAL A 80 22.17 -3.62 0.11
CA VAL A 80 22.05 -2.77 -1.07
C VAL A 80 23.32 -1.98 -1.27
N ALA A 81 23.79 -1.95 -2.53
CA ALA A 81 24.76 -0.97 -2.98
C ALA A 81 24.04 0.33 -3.33
N ALA A 82 24.36 1.42 -2.66
CA ALA A 82 23.85 2.75 -2.96
C ALA A 82 24.79 3.47 -3.93
N LEU A 83 24.34 3.73 -5.16
CA LEU A 83 25.07 4.50 -6.15
C LEU A 83 24.37 5.84 -6.35
N ARG A 84 25.01 6.93 -5.92
CA ARG A 84 24.48 8.29 -6.13
C ARG A 84 25.27 9.04 -7.19
N LEU A 85 24.53 9.59 -8.16
CA LEU A 85 25.06 10.49 -9.22
C LEU A 85 24.73 11.94 -8.81
N GLY A 86 25.73 12.70 -8.39
CA GLY A 86 25.49 14.07 -7.90
C GLY A 86 26.67 14.69 -7.17
N MET A 87 27.87 14.17 -7.36
CA MET A 87 29.07 14.79 -6.85
C MET A 87 29.42 16.03 -7.69
N PRO A 88 30.01 17.07 -7.08
CA PRO A 88 30.30 17.23 -5.64
C PRO A 88 29.12 17.77 -4.83
N ALA A 89 28.02 18.24 -5.44
CA ALA A 89 26.94 18.99 -4.81
C ALA A 89 26.26 18.23 -3.64
N SER A 90 26.16 16.90 -3.71
CA SER A 90 25.46 16.10 -2.71
C SER A 90 26.38 15.41 -1.68
N ALA A 91 27.64 15.79 -1.61
CA ALA A 91 28.65 15.14 -0.77
C ALA A 91 28.34 15.17 0.74
N SER A 92 27.72 16.26 1.22
CA SER A 92 27.48 16.48 2.65
C SER A 92 26.37 15.62 3.26
N LEU A 93 25.50 15.04 2.43
CA LEU A 93 24.37 14.22 2.85
C LEU A 93 24.42 12.84 2.15
N PRO A 94 25.29 11.93 2.57
CA PRO A 94 25.47 10.64 1.90
C PRO A 94 24.22 9.77 2.03
N PRO A 95 24.03 8.77 1.16
CA PRO A 95 23.00 7.75 1.31
C PRO A 95 22.96 7.17 2.73
N PHE A 96 21.75 6.87 3.24
CA PHE A 96 21.46 6.37 4.59
C PHE A 96 21.71 7.38 5.74
N CYS A 97 22.01 8.65 5.49
CA CYS A 97 22.35 9.62 6.54
C CYS A 97 21.19 9.92 7.52
N ASP A 98 19.93 9.69 7.10
CA ASP A 98 18.72 9.93 7.89
C ASP A 98 17.96 8.63 8.24
N TRP A 99 18.62 7.48 8.08
CA TRP A 99 18.01 6.19 8.41
C TRP A 99 18.18 5.84 9.90
N PRO A 100 17.21 5.10 10.49
CA PRO A 100 17.45 4.42 11.77
C PRO A 100 18.68 3.52 11.67
N GLU A 101 19.53 3.59 12.67
CA GLU A 101 20.82 2.89 12.67
C GLU A 101 20.68 1.38 12.48
N ASP A 102 19.72 0.77 13.19
CA ASP A 102 19.39 -0.65 13.09
C ASP A 102 19.05 -1.11 11.68
N LEU A 103 18.26 -0.29 10.97
CA LEU A 103 17.86 -0.58 9.60
C LEU A 103 18.99 -0.30 8.61
N ALA A 104 19.74 0.79 8.84
CA ALA A 104 20.89 1.11 8.01
C ALA A 104 21.97 0.02 8.07
N GLU A 105 22.27 -0.54 9.25
CA GLU A 105 23.20 -1.66 9.41
C GLU A 105 22.77 -2.91 8.65
N LEU A 106 21.48 -3.21 8.63
CA LEU A 106 20.94 -4.36 7.91
C LEU A 106 21.00 -4.19 6.39
N VAL A 107 20.69 -2.98 5.89
CA VAL A 107 20.49 -2.74 4.46
C VAL A 107 21.76 -2.24 3.76
N ARG A 108 22.60 -1.45 4.42
CA ARG A 108 23.80 -0.87 3.81
C ARG A 108 24.80 -1.94 3.42
N GLY A 109 24.99 -2.14 2.13
CA GLY A 109 26.07 -2.96 1.55
C GLY A 109 27.30 -2.15 1.22
N GLY A 110 27.11 -0.88 0.83
CA GLY A 110 28.15 0.08 0.50
C GLY A 110 27.57 1.32 -0.13
N VAL A 111 28.38 2.39 -0.21
CA VAL A 111 27.98 3.68 -0.77
C VAL A 111 29.03 4.14 -1.75
N TRP A 112 28.59 4.48 -2.96
CA TRP A 112 29.40 5.04 -4.04
C TRP A 112 28.75 6.34 -4.51
N MET A 113 29.52 7.40 -4.50
CA MET A 113 29.06 8.73 -4.92
C MET A 113 29.91 9.21 -6.08
N VAL A 114 29.28 9.47 -7.21
CA VAL A 114 29.94 9.72 -8.51
C VAL A 114 29.47 11.06 -9.08
N GLU A 115 30.31 11.69 -9.90
CA GLU A 115 29.93 12.88 -10.66
C GLU A 115 28.80 12.57 -11.64
N GLY A 116 27.91 13.53 -11.82
CA GLY A 116 26.73 13.42 -12.66
C GLY A 116 25.54 14.18 -12.10
N GLY A 117 24.36 13.88 -12.62
CA GLY A 117 23.09 14.52 -12.25
C GLY A 117 22.75 15.72 -13.10
N HIS A 118 21.59 16.30 -12.79
CA HIS A 118 21.01 17.39 -13.58
C HIS A 118 20.71 18.59 -12.69
N GLU A 119 20.57 19.74 -13.27
CA GLU A 119 20.04 20.95 -12.68
C GLU A 119 18.49 20.89 -12.67
N TYR A 120 17.89 21.81 -11.93
CA TYR A 120 16.42 21.93 -11.84
C TYR A 120 15.74 22.27 -13.18
N ASP A 121 16.49 22.72 -14.17
CA ASP A 121 16.03 23.00 -15.53
C ASP A 121 16.29 21.87 -16.54
N GLY A 122 16.85 20.74 -16.05
CA GLY A 122 17.11 19.53 -16.82
C GLY A 122 18.46 19.53 -17.56
N ARG A 123 19.30 20.58 -17.44
CA ARG A 123 20.67 20.54 -17.94
C ARG A 123 21.54 19.63 -17.06
N PRO A 124 22.54 18.93 -17.63
CA PRO A 124 23.51 18.21 -16.81
C PRO A 124 24.22 19.19 -15.84
N PHE A 125 24.20 18.83 -14.52
CA PHE A 125 24.98 19.52 -13.51
C PHE A 125 26.47 19.23 -13.70
N MET A 126 26.82 17.97 -13.86
CA MET A 126 28.12 17.45 -14.25
C MET A 126 27.93 16.37 -15.31
N PRO A 127 28.88 16.19 -16.24
CA PRO A 127 28.90 15.01 -17.09
C PRO A 127 28.90 13.73 -16.20
N LEU A 128 28.24 12.66 -16.65
CA LEU A 128 28.32 11.37 -15.97
C LEU A 128 29.73 10.80 -16.10
N ASP A 129 30.38 10.54 -14.95
CA ASP A 129 31.66 9.80 -14.93
C ASP A 129 31.39 8.30 -15.10
N GLU A 130 31.29 7.84 -16.35
CA GLU A 130 31.05 6.43 -16.68
C GLU A 130 32.16 5.54 -16.15
N ALA A 131 33.40 6.00 -16.15
CA ALA A 131 34.54 5.20 -15.65
C ALA A 131 34.43 4.95 -14.16
N ALA A 132 34.03 5.97 -13.37
CA ALA A 132 33.78 5.82 -11.96
C ALA A 132 32.57 4.89 -11.68
N VAL A 133 31.52 4.95 -12.50
CA VAL A 133 30.36 4.03 -12.39
C VAL A 133 30.81 2.58 -12.64
N ILE A 134 31.60 2.31 -13.68
CA ILE A 134 32.12 0.97 -13.99
C ILE A 134 33.02 0.47 -12.86
N LYS A 135 33.89 1.32 -12.33
CA LYS A 135 34.76 0.98 -11.17
C LYS A 135 33.90 0.64 -9.96
N ALA A 136 32.91 1.46 -9.63
CA ALA A 136 31.97 1.18 -8.52
C ALA A 136 31.26 -0.16 -8.73
N ALA A 137 30.80 -0.47 -9.92
CA ALA A 137 30.15 -1.76 -10.23
C ALA A 137 31.08 -2.96 -10.01
N HIS A 138 32.35 -2.86 -10.37
CA HIS A 138 33.33 -3.91 -10.03
C HIS A 138 33.56 -4.08 -8.55
N GLU A 139 33.61 -2.99 -7.79
CA GLU A 139 33.73 -3.03 -6.34
C GLU A 139 32.48 -3.66 -5.69
N MET A 140 31.30 -3.29 -6.13
CA MET A 140 30.03 -3.89 -5.71
C MET A 140 29.99 -5.41 -5.96
N LYS A 141 30.40 -5.81 -7.15
CA LYS A 141 30.50 -7.24 -7.54
C LYS A 141 31.48 -8.00 -6.66
N ALA A 142 32.65 -7.40 -6.39
CA ALA A 142 33.68 -7.99 -5.54
C ALA A 142 33.19 -8.13 -4.09
N ALA A 143 32.35 -7.18 -3.62
CA ALA A 143 31.70 -7.23 -2.31
C ALA A 143 30.52 -8.24 -2.25
N GLY A 144 30.20 -8.93 -3.33
CA GLY A 144 29.10 -9.92 -3.41
C GLY A 144 27.71 -9.32 -3.38
N LEU A 145 27.57 -8.03 -3.65
CA LEU A 145 26.28 -7.34 -3.67
C LEU A 145 25.50 -7.72 -4.96
N ARG A 146 24.19 -7.87 -4.81
CA ARG A 146 23.29 -8.24 -5.92
C ARG A 146 22.14 -7.28 -6.12
N SER A 147 21.98 -6.33 -5.20
CA SER A 147 20.92 -5.32 -5.26
C SER A 147 21.56 -3.95 -5.25
N VAL A 148 21.18 -3.10 -6.21
CA VAL A 148 21.73 -1.78 -6.43
C VAL A 148 20.61 -0.75 -6.49
N GLY A 149 20.69 0.27 -5.64
CA GLY A 149 19.85 1.45 -5.73
C GLY A 149 20.64 2.58 -6.37
N ILE A 150 20.17 3.10 -7.51
CA ILE A 150 20.78 4.23 -8.22
C ILE A 150 19.91 5.46 -8.01
N SER A 151 20.51 6.54 -7.58
CA SER A 151 19.84 7.84 -7.44
C SER A 151 20.65 8.96 -8.12
N SER A 152 19.96 9.98 -8.58
CA SER A 152 20.60 11.15 -9.19
C SER A 152 19.88 12.43 -8.79
N ILE A 153 20.64 13.52 -8.65
CA ILE A 153 20.01 14.84 -8.45
C ILE A 153 19.13 15.18 -9.65
N PHE A 154 17.91 15.63 -9.39
CA PHE A 154 16.88 15.99 -10.39
C PHE A 154 16.56 14.93 -11.45
N SER A 155 16.82 13.64 -11.19
CA SER A 155 16.53 12.56 -12.15
C SER A 155 15.03 12.41 -12.55
N PRO A 156 14.02 12.86 -11.80
CA PRO A 156 12.66 12.91 -12.32
C PRO A 156 12.45 13.87 -13.49
N LEU A 157 13.33 14.86 -13.66
CA LEU A 157 13.30 15.80 -14.79
C LEU A 157 14.04 15.24 -16.02
N ASP A 158 15.16 14.57 -15.76
CA ASP A 158 15.91 13.85 -16.77
C ASP A 158 16.55 12.59 -16.16
N PRO A 159 16.03 11.39 -16.47
CA PRO A 159 16.52 10.14 -15.94
C PRO A 159 17.72 9.57 -16.72
N SER A 160 18.27 10.26 -17.71
CA SER A 160 19.29 9.73 -18.62
C SER A 160 20.53 9.21 -17.90
N HIS A 161 21.04 9.94 -16.91
CA HIS A 161 22.20 9.50 -16.14
C HIS A 161 21.92 8.27 -15.30
N GLU A 162 20.75 8.16 -14.65
CA GLU A 162 20.39 6.92 -13.92
C GLU A 162 20.26 5.72 -14.84
N LYS A 163 19.61 5.91 -16.00
CA LYS A 163 19.45 4.85 -16.99
C LYS A 163 20.81 4.39 -17.54
N ARG A 164 21.69 5.35 -17.87
CA ARG A 164 23.03 5.03 -18.37
C ARG A 164 23.87 4.31 -17.31
N ALA A 165 23.81 4.77 -16.06
CA ALA A 165 24.49 4.08 -14.96
C ALA A 165 23.93 2.67 -14.73
N ALA A 166 22.60 2.49 -14.86
CA ALA A 166 21.98 1.17 -14.74
C ALA A 166 22.44 0.20 -15.84
N GLU A 167 22.59 0.67 -17.08
CA GLU A 167 23.16 -0.11 -18.17
C GLU A 167 24.59 -0.56 -17.85
N LEU A 168 25.46 0.36 -17.47
CA LEU A 168 26.86 0.09 -17.13
C LEU A 168 26.99 -0.89 -15.95
N VAL A 169 26.17 -0.71 -14.90
CA VAL A 169 26.12 -1.64 -13.77
C VAL A 169 25.63 -3.01 -14.24
N GLY A 170 24.61 -3.07 -15.08
CA GLY A 170 24.07 -4.34 -15.61
C GLY A 170 25.07 -5.11 -16.47
N GLU A 171 25.92 -4.41 -17.27
CA GLU A 171 27.00 -5.03 -18.03
C GLU A 171 28.06 -5.71 -17.12
N VAL A 172 28.43 -5.04 -16.02
CA VAL A 172 29.43 -5.55 -15.07
C VAL A 172 28.85 -6.62 -14.14
N MET A 173 27.58 -6.46 -13.75
CA MET A 173 26.87 -7.30 -12.78
C MET A 173 25.61 -7.94 -13.40
N PRO A 174 25.76 -8.85 -14.38
CA PRO A 174 24.60 -9.50 -15.00
C PRO A 174 23.73 -10.19 -13.94
N GLY A 175 22.43 -9.94 -13.97
CA GLY A 175 21.47 -10.52 -13.03
C GLY A 175 21.34 -9.78 -11.69
N ALA A 176 22.03 -8.65 -11.48
CA ALA A 176 21.78 -7.77 -10.35
C ALA A 176 20.38 -7.14 -10.46
N SER A 177 19.73 -6.98 -9.31
CA SER A 177 18.49 -6.19 -9.22
C SER A 177 18.86 -4.72 -9.13
N ILE A 178 18.48 -3.93 -10.13
CA ILE A 178 18.78 -2.51 -10.21
C ILE A 178 17.49 -1.71 -10.06
N THR A 179 17.49 -0.76 -9.13
CA THR A 179 16.39 0.18 -8.91
C THR A 179 16.86 1.59 -9.23
N CYS A 180 16.23 2.25 -10.19
CA CYS A 180 16.43 3.66 -10.47
C CYS A 180 15.46 4.52 -9.67
N SER A 181 15.95 5.52 -8.96
CA SER A 181 15.11 6.36 -8.10
C SER A 181 14.10 7.20 -8.88
N SER A 182 14.41 7.54 -10.14
CA SER A 182 13.52 8.26 -11.07
C SER A 182 12.18 7.55 -11.34
N GLU A 183 12.09 6.26 -11.07
CA GLU A 183 10.85 5.48 -11.21
C GLU A 183 9.96 5.53 -9.96
N LEU A 184 10.47 6.04 -8.82
CA LEU A 184 9.86 5.83 -7.52
C LEU A 184 9.39 7.11 -6.82
N GLY A 185 9.82 8.27 -7.27
CA GLY A 185 9.51 9.45 -6.48
C GLY A 185 9.55 10.75 -7.22
N ARG A 186 9.28 11.79 -6.45
CA ARG A 186 9.25 13.19 -6.89
C ARG A 186 10.67 13.79 -6.84
N ILE A 187 10.78 15.10 -7.07
CA ILE A 187 12.06 15.83 -7.21
C ILE A 187 12.99 15.71 -5.99
N GLY A 188 12.45 15.58 -4.74
CA GLY A 188 13.24 15.47 -3.52
C GLY A 188 14.27 14.33 -3.57
N LEU A 189 15.56 14.64 -3.44
CA LEU A 189 16.63 13.65 -3.61
C LEU A 189 16.62 12.58 -2.52
N LEU A 190 16.67 12.97 -1.24
CA LEU A 190 16.86 12.00 -0.14
C LEU A 190 15.66 11.06 -0.02
N GLU A 191 14.44 11.59 -0.04
CA GLU A 191 13.23 10.81 0.10
C GLU A 191 13.03 9.84 -1.07
N ARG A 192 13.41 10.26 -2.28
CA ARG A 192 13.36 9.41 -3.49
C ARG A 192 14.44 8.35 -3.45
N GLU A 193 15.67 8.70 -3.08
CA GLU A 193 16.76 7.75 -2.88
C GLU A 193 16.39 6.73 -1.81
N ASN A 194 15.86 7.17 -0.68
CA ASN A 194 15.40 6.29 0.39
C ASN A 194 14.35 5.29 -0.12
N ALA A 195 13.40 5.74 -0.92
CA ALA A 195 12.43 4.86 -1.58
C ALA A 195 13.10 3.83 -2.48
N GLY A 196 14.09 4.26 -3.28
CA GLY A 196 14.90 3.39 -4.14
C GLY A 196 15.70 2.36 -3.37
N LEU A 197 16.31 2.75 -2.28
CA LEU A 197 17.10 1.85 -1.41
C LEU A 197 16.20 0.85 -0.67
N LEU A 198 15.03 1.27 -0.19
CA LEU A 198 14.03 0.34 0.38
C LEU A 198 13.52 -0.65 -0.67
N ASN A 199 13.24 -0.17 -1.88
CA ASN A 199 12.84 -1.03 -2.99
C ASN A 199 13.91 -2.07 -3.31
N ALA A 200 15.15 -1.64 -3.44
CA ALA A 200 16.29 -2.52 -3.69
C ALA A 200 16.49 -3.54 -2.55
N ALA A 201 16.26 -3.14 -1.30
CA ALA A 201 16.36 -4.04 -0.15
C ALA A 201 15.28 -5.15 -0.15
N LEU A 202 14.16 -4.92 -0.82
CA LEU A 202 13.04 -5.86 -0.93
C LEU A 202 13.09 -6.76 -2.17
N ALA A 203 14.07 -6.60 -3.05
CA ALA A 203 14.09 -7.24 -4.36
C ALA A 203 13.99 -8.78 -4.30
N ASP A 204 14.76 -9.42 -3.41
CA ASP A 204 14.72 -10.88 -3.24
C ASP A 204 13.38 -11.33 -2.64
N LEU A 205 12.91 -10.66 -1.60
CA LEU A 205 11.63 -10.95 -0.97
C LEU A 205 10.47 -10.82 -1.99
N ALA A 206 10.46 -9.76 -2.81
CA ALA A 206 9.43 -9.55 -3.81
C ALA A 206 9.43 -10.65 -4.88
N ARG A 207 10.62 -11.02 -5.36
CA ARG A 207 10.76 -12.13 -6.30
C ARG A 207 10.15 -13.43 -5.75
N ASP A 208 10.52 -13.78 -4.53
CA ASP A 208 10.15 -15.05 -3.92
C ASP A 208 8.67 -15.08 -3.53
N THR A 209 8.15 -13.99 -2.98
CA THR A 209 6.74 -13.83 -2.59
C THR A 209 5.82 -13.87 -3.79
N ILE A 210 6.09 -13.11 -4.84
CA ILE A 210 5.24 -13.09 -6.04
C ILE A 210 5.29 -14.42 -6.77
N ALA A 211 6.45 -15.06 -6.87
CA ALA A 211 6.54 -16.41 -7.41
C ALA A 211 5.74 -17.44 -6.58
N ALA A 212 5.69 -17.29 -5.26
CA ALA A 212 4.85 -18.10 -4.39
C ALA A 212 3.36 -17.89 -4.66
N PHE A 213 2.91 -16.65 -4.82
CA PHE A 213 1.52 -16.32 -5.18
C PHE A 213 1.13 -16.93 -6.54
N GLU A 214 1.97 -16.76 -7.55
CA GLU A 214 1.75 -17.37 -8.87
C GLU A 214 1.62 -18.90 -8.78
N ARG A 215 2.45 -19.55 -7.96
CA ARG A 215 2.35 -21.01 -7.73
C ARG A 215 1.04 -21.38 -7.03
N ALA A 216 0.65 -20.62 -6.01
CA ALA A 216 -0.61 -20.88 -5.27
C ALA A 216 -1.83 -20.80 -6.19
N ILE A 217 -1.91 -19.78 -7.06
CA ILE A 217 -2.98 -19.64 -8.04
C ILE A 217 -3.01 -20.80 -9.02
N ARG A 218 -1.86 -21.16 -9.61
CA ARG A 218 -1.76 -22.30 -10.52
C ARG A 218 -2.16 -23.61 -9.85
N ASN A 219 -1.72 -23.84 -8.62
CA ASN A 219 -2.04 -25.06 -7.85
C ASN A 219 -3.54 -25.13 -7.49
N SER A 220 -4.25 -24.02 -7.46
CA SER A 220 -5.71 -23.98 -7.27
C SER A 220 -6.48 -24.24 -8.56
N GLY A 221 -5.81 -24.52 -9.67
CA GLY A 221 -6.44 -24.76 -10.98
C GLY A 221 -6.96 -23.49 -11.66
N ILE A 222 -6.60 -22.31 -11.16
CA ILE A 222 -7.03 -21.03 -11.73
C ILE A 222 -6.03 -20.57 -12.78
N ALA A 223 -6.49 -20.42 -14.02
CA ALA A 223 -5.72 -19.88 -15.14
C ALA A 223 -6.08 -18.41 -15.35
N ALA A 224 -5.55 -17.54 -14.51
CA ALA A 224 -5.80 -16.10 -14.56
C ALA A 224 -4.53 -15.31 -14.28
N PRO A 225 -4.37 -14.11 -14.85
CA PRO A 225 -3.25 -13.23 -14.52
C PRO A 225 -3.30 -12.78 -13.07
N LEU A 226 -2.11 -12.63 -12.46
CA LEU A 226 -1.92 -12.13 -11.11
C LEU A 226 -1.63 -10.62 -11.16
N PHE A 227 -2.34 -9.88 -10.33
CA PHE A 227 -2.11 -8.47 -10.06
C PHE A 227 -1.88 -8.26 -8.57
N ILE A 228 -1.02 -7.30 -8.23
CA ILE A 228 -0.78 -6.86 -6.85
C ILE A 228 -1.32 -5.46 -6.67
N THR A 229 -2.08 -5.25 -5.59
CA THR A 229 -2.66 -3.94 -5.29
C THR A 229 -1.60 -2.97 -4.78
N GLN A 230 -1.78 -1.70 -5.13
CA GLN A 230 -0.84 -0.63 -4.87
C GLN A 230 -1.35 0.35 -3.82
N ASN A 231 -0.45 1.22 -3.34
CA ASN A 231 -0.71 2.23 -2.31
C ASN A 231 -1.83 3.22 -2.68
N ASP A 232 -2.08 3.40 -3.96
CA ASP A 232 -3.07 4.36 -4.48
C ASP A 232 -4.43 3.73 -4.82
N GLY A 233 -4.64 2.45 -4.51
CA GLY A 233 -5.87 1.71 -4.78
C GLY A 233 -5.99 1.18 -6.20
N THR A 234 -4.89 1.15 -6.94
CA THR A 234 -4.79 0.53 -8.26
C THR A 234 -4.08 -0.81 -8.19
N VAL A 235 -3.91 -1.48 -9.32
CA VAL A 235 -3.17 -2.73 -9.42
C VAL A 235 -2.04 -2.64 -10.43
N ALA A 236 -0.98 -3.38 -10.16
CA ALA A 236 0.11 -3.65 -11.10
C ALA A 236 0.18 -5.14 -11.41
N GLU A 237 0.54 -5.47 -12.64
CA GLU A 237 0.85 -6.85 -13.01
C GLU A 237 2.01 -7.39 -12.16
N ALA A 238 2.01 -8.69 -11.90
CA ALA A 238 3.01 -9.37 -11.06
C ALA A 238 4.45 -9.03 -11.40
N GLY A 239 4.79 -8.88 -12.69
CA GLY A 239 6.14 -8.49 -13.14
C GLY A 239 6.54 -7.11 -12.68
N GLN A 240 5.65 -6.13 -12.77
CA GLN A 240 5.90 -4.76 -12.30
C GLN A 240 5.94 -4.70 -10.77
N ALA A 241 5.03 -5.38 -10.10
CA ALA A 241 5.01 -5.43 -8.64
C ALA A 241 6.27 -6.09 -8.05
N ARG A 242 6.83 -7.08 -8.74
CA ARG A 242 8.12 -7.71 -8.39
C ARG A 242 9.27 -6.71 -8.48
N ARG A 243 9.23 -5.80 -9.45
CA ARG A 243 10.24 -4.77 -9.65
C ARG A 243 10.10 -3.60 -8.66
N LEU A 244 8.88 -3.23 -8.32
CA LEU A 244 8.57 -2.07 -7.50
C LEU A 244 7.68 -2.39 -6.28
N PRO A 245 8.14 -3.28 -5.35
CA PRO A 245 7.36 -3.73 -4.21
C PRO A 245 6.97 -2.61 -3.23
N VAL A 246 7.70 -1.51 -3.17
CA VAL A 246 7.37 -0.37 -2.29
C VAL A 246 6.02 0.25 -2.59
N TYR A 247 5.50 0.09 -3.80
CA TYR A 247 4.16 0.58 -4.15
C TYR A 247 3.01 -0.24 -3.56
N SER A 248 3.30 -1.35 -2.86
CA SER A 248 2.30 -2.19 -2.20
C SER A 248 2.27 -2.02 -0.66
N PHE A 249 3.03 -1.09 -0.09
CA PHE A 249 3.19 -0.95 1.36
C PHE A 249 1.88 -0.68 2.11
N ALA A 250 0.99 0.11 1.53
CA ALA A 250 -0.29 0.50 2.14
C ALA A 250 -1.50 -0.14 1.46
N SER A 251 -1.28 -1.18 0.66
CA SER A 251 -2.34 -1.77 -0.17
C SER A 251 -3.52 -2.31 0.66
N GLY A 252 -3.29 -2.88 1.84
CA GLY A 252 -4.37 -3.39 2.70
C GLY A 252 -5.37 -2.31 3.10
N ALA A 253 -4.90 -1.24 3.72
CA ALA A 253 -5.76 -0.12 4.13
C ALA A 253 -6.43 0.57 2.92
N THR A 254 -5.68 0.74 1.82
CA THR A 254 -6.22 1.32 0.59
C THR A 254 -7.31 0.45 -0.01
N ASN A 255 -7.13 -0.86 -0.01
CA ASN A 255 -8.15 -1.81 -0.47
C ASN A 255 -9.42 -1.71 0.39
N SER A 256 -9.29 -1.64 1.73
CA SER A 256 -10.45 -1.45 2.60
C SER A 256 -11.23 -0.19 2.24
N MET A 257 -10.53 0.92 2.00
CA MET A 257 -11.18 2.18 1.61
C MET A 257 -11.87 2.08 0.25
N ARG A 258 -11.22 1.46 -0.74
CA ARG A 258 -11.80 1.21 -2.08
C ARG A 258 -13.02 0.30 -2.00
N GLY A 259 -12.92 -0.77 -1.20
CA GLY A 259 -14.02 -1.69 -0.93
C GLY A 259 -15.19 -1.00 -0.23
N ALA A 260 -14.91 -0.16 0.75
CA ALA A 260 -15.91 0.65 1.45
C ALA A 260 -16.67 1.58 0.48
N ALA A 261 -15.93 2.28 -0.39
CA ALA A 261 -16.53 3.13 -1.43
C ALA A 261 -17.45 2.32 -2.35
N TYR A 262 -16.98 1.18 -2.81
CA TYR A 262 -17.73 0.31 -3.72
C TYR A 262 -18.99 -0.27 -3.08
N LEU A 263 -18.88 -0.82 -1.87
CA LEU A 263 -20.00 -1.46 -1.16
C LEU A 263 -21.07 -0.45 -0.73
N SER A 264 -20.66 0.78 -0.37
CA SER A 264 -21.60 1.84 0.03
C SER A 264 -22.15 2.66 -1.11
N GLY A 265 -21.50 2.64 -2.28
CA GLY A 265 -21.82 3.52 -3.41
C GLY A 265 -21.43 4.99 -3.20
N LEU A 266 -20.67 5.32 -2.14
CA LEU A 266 -20.22 6.67 -1.84
C LEU A 266 -18.80 6.91 -2.36
N ALA A 267 -18.64 7.95 -3.16
CA ALA A 267 -17.33 8.37 -3.66
C ALA A 267 -16.57 9.26 -2.67
N ASP A 268 -17.30 10.04 -1.86
CA ASP A 268 -16.74 10.99 -0.89
C ASP A 268 -17.29 10.67 0.49
N ALA A 269 -16.44 10.21 1.39
CA ALA A 269 -16.78 9.82 2.76
C ALA A 269 -15.51 9.66 3.63
N MET A 270 -15.69 9.65 4.93
CA MET A 270 -14.70 9.07 5.83
C MET A 270 -14.87 7.54 5.85
N VAL A 271 -13.78 6.84 5.99
CA VAL A 271 -13.76 5.38 6.19
C VAL A 271 -13.04 5.07 7.47
N ILE A 272 -13.61 4.18 8.26
CA ILE A 272 -12.98 3.58 9.43
C ILE A 272 -12.92 2.08 9.23
N ASP A 273 -11.72 1.54 9.12
CA ASP A 273 -11.47 0.09 9.02
C ASP A 273 -10.99 -0.44 10.35
N VAL A 274 -11.86 -1.15 11.03
CA VAL A 274 -11.57 -1.73 12.34
C VAL A 274 -11.17 -3.20 12.18
N GLY A 275 -9.87 -3.44 12.26
CA GLY A 275 -9.32 -4.79 12.20
C GLY A 275 -9.31 -5.53 13.54
N GLY A 276 -8.50 -6.58 13.62
CA GLY A 276 -8.29 -7.33 14.86
C GLY A 276 -7.35 -6.62 15.84
N THR A 277 -6.43 -5.79 15.35
CA THR A 277 -5.38 -5.16 16.17
C THR A 277 -5.42 -3.64 16.11
N THR A 278 -5.61 -3.09 14.93
CA THR A 278 -5.59 -1.65 14.65
C THR A 278 -6.87 -1.22 13.95
N THR A 279 -7.12 0.06 14.02
CA THR A 279 -8.14 0.76 13.25
C THR A 279 -7.46 1.80 12.39
N ASP A 280 -7.75 1.77 11.09
CA ASP A 280 -7.27 2.74 10.12
C ASP A 280 -8.41 3.70 9.74
N VAL A 281 -8.13 5.01 9.82
CA VAL A 281 -9.09 6.07 9.47
C VAL A 281 -8.52 6.86 8.31
N GLY A 282 -9.33 7.08 7.28
CA GLY A 282 -8.95 7.86 6.12
C GLY A 282 -10.15 8.51 5.43
N GLN A 283 -9.88 9.34 4.43
CA GLN A 283 -10.89 10.05 3.65
C GLN A 283 -10.86 9.59 2.19
N LEU A 284 -12.02 9.30 1.65
CA LEU A 284 -12.24 9.06 0.22
C LEU A 284 -12.50 10.37 -0.51
N ARG A 285 -11.93 10.47 -1.72
CA ARG A 285 -12.25 11.47 -2.73
C ARG A 285 -12.41 10.80 -4.09
N ASN A 286 -13.53 11.03 -4.75
CA ASN A 286 -13.83 10.38 -6.04
C ASN A 286 -13.68 8.84 -6.00
N GLY A 287 -14.00 8.21 -4.87
CA GLY A 287 -13.89 6.77 -4.66
C GLY A 287 -12.46 6.25 -4.43
N PHE A 288 -11.47 7.14 -4.29
CA PHE A 288 -10.08 6.79 -3.99
C PHE A 288 -9.64 7.36 -2.63
N PRO A 289 -8.71 6.70 -1.93
CA PRO A 289 -8.12 7.26 -0.73
C PRO A 289 -7.43 8.59 -1.04
N ARG A 290 -7.64 9.59 -0.17
CA ARG A 290 -6.86 10.83 -0.24
C ARG A 290 -5.39 10.51 -0.06
N GLU A 291 -4.53 11.06 -0.92
CA GLU A 291 -3.09 10.88 -0.83
C GLU A 291 -2.48 11.79 0.25
N ALA A 292 -1.44 11.29 0.91
CA ALA A 292 -0.62 12.09 1.81
C ALA A 292 0.18 13.12 0.99
N ASN A 293 0.06 14.39 1.35
CA ASN A 293 0.79 15.49 0.68
C ASN A 293 2.18 15.71 1.27
N SER A 294 2.55 14.98 2.31
CA SER A 294 3.80 15.13 3.04
C SER A 294 4.66 13.88 2.96
N VAL A 295 5.91 14.04 3.39
CA VAL A 295 6.83 12.93 3.58
C VAL A 295 6.24 11.88 4.52
N VAL A 296 6.19 10.64 4.05
CA VAL A 296 5.75 9.50 4.84
C VAL A 296 6.97 8.75 5.37
N LYS A 297 6.90 8.30 6.62
CA LYS A 297 7.95 7.47 7.22
C LYS A 297 7.55 6.01 7.19
N VAL A 298 8.38 5.18 6.55
CA VAL A 298 8.24 3.72 6.53
C VAL A 298 9.39 3.09 7.32
N GLY A 299 9.07 2.42 8.40
CA GLY A 299 10.10 1.86 9.28
C GLY A 299 11.06 2.90 9.88
N GLY A 300 10.64 4.17 9.95
CA GLY A 300 11.46 5.31 10.38
C GLY A 300 12.18 6.03 9.25
N VAL A 301 12.20 5.48 8.04
CA VAL A 301 12.86 6.07 6.86
C VAL A 301 11.89 7.03 6.16
N ARG A 302 12.35 8.24 5.87
CA ARG A 302 11.59 9.26 5.15
C ARG A 302 11.51 8.91 3.67
N THR A 303 10.29 8.89 3.13
CA THR A 303 10.03 8.59 1.72
C THR A 303 9.06 9.59 1.12
N LEU A 304 9.07 9.76 -0.18
CA LEU A 304 8.18 10.63 -0.93
C LEU A 304 7.66 9.89 -2.18
N PHE A 305 6.98 8.78 -1.96
CA PHE A 305 6.17 8.12 -2.98
C PHE A 305 4.70 8.14 -2.53
N ARG A 306 3.80 7.73 -3.41
CA ARG A 306 2.37 7.78 -3.12
C ARG A 306 2.02 6.86 -1.97
N MET A 307 1.40 7.42 -0.97
CA MET A 307 0.81 6.73 0.16
C MET A 307 -0.56 7.34 0.47
N PRO A 308 -1.53 6.55 0.90
CA PRO A 308 -2.78 7.10 1.39
C PRO A 308 -2.52 7.91 2.67
N ASP A 309 -3.29 8.96 2.84
CA ASP A 309 -3.31 9.72 4.10
C ASP A 309 -4.20 8.98 5.09
N LEU A 310 -3.57 8.33 6.05
CA LEU A 310 -4.21 7.44 7.02
C LEU A 310 -3.74 7.74 8.43
N LEU A 311 -4.64 7.59 9.37
CA LEU A 311 -4.35 7.56 10.80
C LEU A 311 -4.66 6.18 11.35
N SER A 312 -3.63 5.48 11.83
CA SER A 312 -3.79 4.19 12.51
C SER A 312 -3.80 4.39 14.02
N ILE A 313 -4.77 3.77 14.70
CA ILE A 313 -4.86 3.74 16.16
C ILE A 313 -4.90 2.30 16.68
N GLY A 314 -4.41 2.09 17.91
CA GLY A 314 -4.37 0.78 18.55
C GLY A 314 -5.73 0.36 19.12
N LEU A 315 -6.74 0.25 18.27
CA LEU A 315 -8.09 -0.23 18.59
C LEU A 315 -8.46 -1.32 17.59
N GLY A 316 -8.98 -2.42 18.05
CA GLY A 316 -9.44 -3.53 17.19
C GLY A 316 -10.19 -4.58 18.01
N GLY A 317 -10.70 -5.62 17.36
CA GLY A 317 -11.45 -6.70 18.01
C GLY A 317 -10.65 -7.47 19.07
N GLY A 318 -9.33 -7.58 18.89
CA GLY A 318 -8.42 -8.22 19.85
C GLY A 318 -7.78 -7.27 20.85
N SER A 319 -8.15 -6.00 20.89
CA SER A 319 -7.56 -5.04 21.82
C SER A 319 -7.79 -5.45 23.27
N HIS A 320 -6.73 -5.39 24.09
CA HIS A 320 -6.80 -5.64 25.52
C HIS A 320 -7.72 -4.63 26.20
N VAL A 321 -8.56 -5.10 27.09
CA VAL A 321 -9.39 -4.25 27.94
C VAL A 321 -8.91 -4.39 29.38
N VAL A 322 -8.58 -3.26 30.00
CA VAL A 322 -8.30 -3.15 31.44
C VAL A 322 -9.44 -2.34 32.04
N LEU A 323 -10.06 -2.84 33.09
CA LEU A 323 -11.25 -2.21 33.68
C LEU A 323 -10.89 -1.11 34.70
N GLU A 324 -9.78 -1.25 35.41
CA GLU A 324 -9.34 -0.28 36.42
C GLU A 324 -7.83 0.00 36.35
N PRO A 325 -7.41 1.19 35.91
CA PRO A 325 -8.22 2.21 35.25
C PRO A 325 -8.68 1.74 33.87
N LEU A 326 -9.85 2.19 33.41
CA LEU A 326 -10.38 1.78 32.11
C LEU A 326 -9.43 2.15 30.98
N LYS A 327 -8.94 1.14 30.27
CA LYS A 327 -8.09 1.26 29.09
C LYS A 327 -8.54 0.26 28.02
N VAL A 328 -8.51 0.68 26.75
CA VAL A 328 -8.75 -0.16 25.58
C VAL A 328 -7.55 0.00 24.67
N GLY A 329 -6.87 -1.11 24.36
CA GLY A 329 -5.63 -1.07 23.58
C GLY A 329 -4.50 -0.30 24.29
N PRO A 330 -3.41 0.09 23.58
CA PRO A 330 -3.07 -0.31 22.19
C PRO A 330 -2.60 -1.75 22.06
N LEU A 331 -2.35 -2.47 23.16
CA LEU A 331 -1.99 -3.88 23.12
C LEU A 331 -3.15 -4.71 22.61
N SER A 332 -2.85 -5.75 21.86
CA SER A 332 -3.82 -6.65 21.27
C SER A 332 -3.33 -8.10 21.29
N VAL A 333 -4.25 -9.04 21.41
CA VAL A 333 -3.94 -10.47 21.21
C VAL A 333 -3.74 -10.82 19.73
N GLY A 334 -4.17 -9.95 18.82
CA GLY A 334 -4.04 -10.14 17.38
C GLY A 334 -4.63 -11.48 16.91
N TYR A 335 -3.87 -12.23 16.10
CA TYR A 335 -4.27 -13.54 15.59
C TYR A 335 -4.48 -14.62 16.67
N ARG A 336 -4.06 -14.38 17.91
CA ARG A 336 -4.24 -15.29 19.03
C ARG A 336 -5.59 -15.15 19.72
N LEU A 337 -6.50 -14.31 19.17
CA LEU A 337 -7.83 -14.06 19.77
C LEU A 337 -8.56 -15.35 20.14
N LEU A 338 -8.58 -16.34 19.24
CA LEU A 338 -9.25 -17.63 19.47
C LEU A 338 -8.59 -18.52 20.55
N LYS A 339 -7.40 -18.15 21.03
CA LYS A 339 -6.68 -18.86 22.11
C LYS A 339 -6.64 -18.05 23.40
N GLU A 340 -6.47 -16.74 23.29
CA GLU A 340 -6.23 -15.88 24.44
C GLU A 340 -7.47 -15.15 24.94
N GLY A 341 -8.48 -14.91 24.08
CA GLY A 341 -9.74 -14.27 24.47
C GLY A 341 -10.56 -15.13 25.43
N ILE A 342 -11.20 -14.49 26.41
CA ILE A 342 -11.97 -15.18 27.46
C ILE A 342 -13.14 -15.98 26.87
N ALA A 343 -13.87 -15.43 25.91
CA ALA A 343 -14.97 -16.11 25.23
C ALA A 343 -14.53 -17.42 24.56
N PHE A 344 -13.24 -17.54 24.23
CA PHE A 344 -12.67 -18.75 23.63
C PHE A 344 -11.92 -19.64 24.62
N GLY A 345 -11.90 -19.26 25.90
CA GLY A 345 -11.30 -20.05 26.97
C GLY A 345 -9.91 -19.61 27.41
N GLY A 346 -9.44 -18.50 26.90
CA GLY A 346 -8.22 -17.82 27.34
C GLY A 346 -8.44 -17.02 28.62
N SER A 347 -7.49 -16.18 28.95
CA SER A 347 -7.49 -15.37 30.17
C SER A 347 -7.43 -13.87 29.93
N GLN A 348 -7.28 -13.42 28.67
CA GLN A 348 -7.14 -12.02 28.32
C GLN A 348 -8.50 -11.43 27.93
N LEU A 349 -8.94 -10.40 28.67
CA LEU A 349 -10.13 -9.66 28.31
C LEU A 349 -9.86 -8.79 27.06
N THR A 350 -10.71 -8.95 26.03
CA THR A 350 -10.62 -8.24 24.77
C THR A 350 -11.92 -7.50 24.45
N THR A 351 -11.87 -6.59 23.46
CA THR A 351 -13.07 -5.91 22.95
C THR A 351 -14.07 -6.89 22.34
N THR A 352 -13.62 -7.98 21.72
CA THR A 352 -14.49 -9.08 21.26
C THR A 352 -15.22 -9.75 22.41
N ASP A 353 -14.56 -10.01 23.54
CA ASP A 353 -15.22 -10.60 24.73
C ASP A 353 -16.33 -9.69 25.24
N VAL A 354 -16.10 -8.38 25.25
CA VAL A 354 -17.12 -7.39 25.64
C VAL A 354 -18.30 -7.40 24.68
N ALA A 355 -18.04 -7.52 23.38
CA ALA A 355 -19.09 -7.62 22.36
C ALA A 355 -19.92 -8.89 22.48
N VAL A 356 -19.29 -10.02 22.81
CA VAL A 356 -19.97 -11.29 23.09
C VAL A 356 -20.81 -11.18 24.36
N ALA A 357 -20.26 -10.60 25.44
CA ALA A 357 -20.98 -10.40 26.71
C ALA A 357 -22.23 -9.56 26.52
N SER A 358 -22.13 -8.46 25.75
CA SER A 358 -23.25 -7.57 25.46
C SER A 358 -24.26 -8.12 24.46
N GLY A 359 -23.93 -9.22 23.76
CA GLY A 359 -24.79 -9.82 22.72
C GLY A 359 -24.71 -9.15 21.37
N VAL A 360 -23.74 -8.25 21.15
CA VAL A 360 -23.45 -7.63 19.84
C VAL A 360 -22.86 -8.64 18.86
N LEU A 361 -22.05 -9.58 19.38
CA LEU A 361 -21.47 -10.67 18.60
C LEU A 361 -21.91 -12.03 19.15
N ASP A 362 -22.15 -12.95 18.23
CA ASP A 362 -22.39 -14.37 18.55
C ASP A 362 -21.14 -15.19 18.17
N LEU A 363 -20.14 -15.15 19.05
CA LEU A 363 -18.85 -15.83 18.87
C LEU A 363 -18.38 -16.45 20.19
N GLY A 364 -17.74 -17.61 20.11
CA GLY A 364 -17.20 -18.29 21.28
C GLY A 364 -18.28 -18.73 22.25
N ASP A 365 -17.95 -18.79 23.56
CA ASP A 365 -18.88 -19.20 24.64
C ASP A 365 -19.27 -17.98 25.49
N LYS A 366 -20.47 -17.47 25.31
CA LYS A 366 -21.03 -16.33 26.04
C LYS A 366 -21.03 -16.54 27.57
N ARG A 367 -21.12 -17.79 28.05
CA ARG A 367 -21.11 -18.11 29.47
C ARG A 367 -19.81 -17.72 30.15
N LYS A 368 -18.67 -17.78 29.42
CA LYS A 368 -17.34 -17.45 29.96
C LYS A 368 -17.18 -15.96 30.24
N VAL A 369 -17.90 -15.11 29.53
CA VAL A 369 -17.91 -13.64 29.68
C VAL A 369 -19.15 -13.14 30.44
N GLY A 370 -19.99 -14.01 30.98
CA GLY A 370 -21.22 -13.68 31.69
C GLY A 370 -21.02 -12.87 33.00
N HIS A 371 -19.78 -12.75 33.46
CA HIS A 371 -19.42 -11.91 34.61
C HIS A 371 -19.33 -10.41 34.27
N LEU A 372 -19.31 -10.06 33.00
CA LEU A 372 -19.29 -8.67 32.53
C LEU A 372 -20.71 -8.12 32.52
N ASP A 373 -20.98 -7.17 33.40
CA ASP A 373 -22.28 -6.51 33.44
C ASP A 373 -22.47 -5.50 32.28
N SER A 374 -23.72 -5.15 32.00
CA SER A 374 -24.07 -4.24 30.93
C SER A 374 -23.50 -2.82 31.11
N ALA A 375 -23.22 -2.39 32.35
CA ALA A 375 -22.65 -1.07 32.60
C ALA A 375 -21.16 -1.05 32.20
N THR A 376 -20.43 -2.12 32.55
CA THR A 376 -19.04 -2.31 32.16
C THR A 376 -18.92 -2.40 30.63
N CYS A 377 -19.77 -3.18 29.96
CA CYS A 377 -19.76 -3.27 28.50
C CYS A 377 -19.99 -1.89 27.86
N ARG A 378 -20.98 -1.11 28.32
CA ARG A 378 -21.23 0.23 27.82
C ARG A 378 -20.04 1.18 28.01
N LYS A 379 -19.32 1.12 29.14
CA LYS A 379 -18.13 1.93 29.38
C LYS A 379 -17.01 1.62 28.35
N VAL A 380 -16.79 0.35 28.05
CA VAL A 380 -15.78 -0.08 27.08
C VAL A 380 -16.14 0.40 25.67
N PHE A 381 -17.41 0.23 25.25
CA PHE A 381 -17.87 0.73 23.94
C PHE A 381 -17.78 2.25 23.84
N ALA A 382 -18.15 2.98 24.92
CA ALA A 382 -18.01 4.43 24.95
C ALA A 382 -16.55 4.87 24.82
N LYS A 383 -15.61 4.13 25.44
CA LYS A 383 -14.17 4.41 25.28
C LYS A 383 -13.70 4.16 23.85
N ALA A 384 -14.12 3.06 23.23
CA ALA A 384 -13.80 2.75 21.84
C ALA A 384 -14.38 3.82 20.89
N ALA A 385 -15.64 4.23 21.10
CA ALA A 385 -16.27 5.29 20.32
C ALA A 385 -15.52 6.64 20.44
N SER A 386 -15.09 7.01 21.64
CA SER A 386 -14.29 8.24 21.86
C SER A 386 -12.94 8.18 21.12
N MET A 387 -12.29 7.01 21.07
CA MET A 387 -11.04 6.84 20.30
C MET A 387 -11.30 6.98 18.80
N ALA A 388 -12.40 6.42 18.29
CA ALA A 388 -12.80 6.55 16.91
C ALA A 388 -13.14 8.01 16.55
N GLU A 389 -13.91 8.71 17.39
CA GLU A 389 -14.25 10.12 17.24
C GLU A 389 -13.00 10.99 17.12
N GLU A 390 -12.04 10.83 18.04
CA GLU A 390 -10.77 11.58 18.00
C GLU A 390 -9.99 11.32 16.71
N ALA A 391 -9.93 10.07 16.26
CA ALA A 391 -9.24 9.71 15.03
C ALA A 391 -9.92 10.30 13.79
N ILE A 392 -11.25 10.28 13.73
CA ILE A 392 -12.04 10.86 12.64
C ILE A 392 -11.85 12.38 12.60
N ASP A 393 -11.96 13.06 13.76
CA ASP A 393 -11.80 14.52 13.83
C ASP A 393 -10.41 14.96 13.33
N ARG A 394 -9.37 14.24 13.68
CA ARG A 394 -7.99 14.49 13.21
C ARG A 394 -7.80 14.30 11.71
N MET A 395 -8.61 13.44 11.08
CA MET A 395 -8.50 13.13 9.65
C MET A 395 -9.45 13.93 8.77
N LYS A 396 -10.48 14.54 9.34
CA LYS A 396 -11.40 15.41 8.59
C LYS A 396 -10.67 16.62 8.00
N THR A 397 -11.04 16.96 6.78
CA THR A 397 -10.57 18.18 6.10
C THR A 397 -11.63 19.27 6.03
N GLU A 398 -12.83 18.98 6.49
CA GLU A 398 -14.00 19.87 6.43
C GLU A 398 -14.58 20.07 7.85
N ALA A 399 -15.07 21.27 8.13
CA ALA A 399 -15.64 21.60 9.44
C ALA A 399 -17.02 20.96 9.68
N GLY A 400 -17.73 20.57 8.59
CA GLY A 400 -19.07 19.99 8.66
C GLY A 400 -19.08 18.50 9.02
N ASP A 401 -20.27 17.98 9.29
CA ASP A 401 -20.47 16.56 9.48
C ASP A 401 -20.35 15.82 8.15
N VAL A 402 -19.61 14.71 8.17
CA VAL A 402 -19.32 13.89 6.98
C VAL A 402 -19.87 12.47 7.14
N PRO A 403 -20.26 11.78 6.07
CA PRO A 403 -20.64 10.37 6.16
C PRO A 403 -19.41 9.51 6.52
N LEU A 404 -19.63 8.50 7.38
CA LEU A 404 -18.63 7.53 7.79
C LEU A 404 -19.03 6.13 7.35
N ILE A 405 -18.17 5.44 6.64
CA ILE A 405 -18.35 4.03 6.30
C ILE A 405 -17.49 3.21 7.26
N ALA A 406 -18.12 2.34 8.02
CA ALA A 406 -17.46 1.43 8.96
C ALA A 406 -17.31 0.05 8.33
N VAL A 407 -16.06 -0.40 8.23
CA VAL A 407 -15.67 -1.71 7.65
C VAL A 407 -14.70 -2.44 8.57
N GLY A 408 -14.32 -3.66 8.18
CA GLY A 408 -13.44 -4.53 8.95
C GLY A 408 -14.18 -5.40 9.96
N GLY A 409 -13.51 -6.47 10.41
CA GLY A 409 -14.10 -7.45 11.33
C GLY A 409 -14.43 -6.91 12.74
N GLY A 410 -13.84 -5.76 13.11
CA GLY A 410 -14.09 -5.07 14.37
C GLY A 410 -15.06 -3.89 14.26
N ALA A 411 -15.72 -3.69 13.11
CA ALA A 411 -16.65 -2.58 12.87
C ALA A 411 -17.81 -2.51 13.88
N PHE A 412 -18.11 -3.60 14.58
CA PHE A 412 -19.07 -3.63 15.67
C PHE A 412 -18.72 -2.69 16.85
N LEU A 413 -17.48 -2.20 16.93
CA LEU A 413 -17.04 -1.21 17.91
C LEU A 413 -17.50 0.21 17.59
N ILE A 414 -17.96 0.46 16.36
CA ILE A 414 -18.38 1.77 15.90
C ILE A 414 -19.89 1.90 16.06
N PRO A 415 -20.37 2.84 16.89
CA PRO A 415 -21.79 3.03 17.10
C PRO A 415 -22.46 3.66 15.88
N GLU A 416 -23.79 3.59 15.78
CA GLU A 416 -24.58 4.17 14.71
C GLU A 416 -24.53 5.71 14.67
N GLN A 417 -24.13 6.34 15.77
CA GLN A 417 -24.02 7.81 15.89
C GLN A 417 -22.69 8.18 16.53
N LEU A 418 -21.99 9.10 15.90
CA LEU A 418 -20.74 9.70 16.40
C LEU A 418 -20.76 11.21 16.16
N PRO A 419 -20.24 12.02 17.08
CA PRO A 419 -20.09 13.46 16.87
C PRO A 419 -19.23 13.75 15.63
N GLY A 420 -19.61 14.78 14.88
CA GLY A 420 -18.89 15.17 13.64
C GLY A 420 -19.13 14.23 12.45
N VAL A 421 -20.07 13.27 12.58
CA VAL A 421 -20.46 12.32 11.54
C VAL A 421 -21.94 12.50 11.23
N SER A 422 -22.28 12.72 9.97
CA SER A 422 -23.67 12.90 9.54
C SER A 422 -24.49 11.60 9.59
N ARG A 423 -23.83 10.47 9.33
CA ARG A 423 -24.38 9.12 9.45
C ARG A 423 -23.25 8.11 9.45
N VAL A 424 -23.40 7.04 10.22
CA VAL A 424 -22.55 5.84 10.16
C VAL A 424 -23.21 4.81 9.28
N ILE A 425 -22.44 4.21 8.38
CA ILE A 425 -22.91 3.25 7.38
C ILE A 425 -22.13 1.95 7.58
N HIS A 426 -22.84 0.91 7.98
CA HIS A 426 -22.36 -0.46 7.99
C HIS A 426 -22.82 -1.13 6.68
N VAL A 427 -21.87 -1.64 5.91
CA VAL A 427 -22.15 -2.25 4.59
C VAL A 427 -22.13 -3.76 4.67
N GLU A 428 -22.96 -4.41 3.86
CA GLU A 428 -22.88 -5.85 3.69
C GLU A 428 -21.50 -6.23 3.12
N HIS A 429 -20.89 -7.32 3.57
CA HIS A 429 -19.51 -7.70 3.26
C HIS A 429 -18.44 -6.68 3.70
N GLY A 430 -18.78 -5.75 4.59
CA GLY A 430 -17.81 -4.77 5.11
C GLY A 430 -16.65 -5.41 5.86
N ASP A 431 -16.84 -6.58 6.42
CA ASP A 431 -15.80 -7.38 7.08
C ASP A 431 -14.75 -7.97 6.12
N CYS A 432 -15.03 -7.98 4.81
CA CYS A 432 -14.13 -8.36 3.72
C CYS A 432 -13.87 -7.19 2.75
N ALA A 433 -14.07 -5.94 3.17
CA ALA A 433 -13.95 -4.76 2.31
C ALA A 433 -12.57 -4.67 1.62
N ASN A 434 -11.50 -5.09 2.29
CA ASN A 434 -10.15 -5.16 1.74
C ASN A 434 -10.05 -6.10 0.52
N ALA A 435 -10.60 -7.31 0.61
CA ALA A 435 -10.63 -8.24 -0.52
C ALA A 435 -11.55 -7.74 -1.65
N VAL A 436 -12.67 -7.08 -1.31
CA VAL A 436 -13.55 -6.42 -2.29
C VAL A 436 -12.79 -5.32 -3.02
N GLY A 437 -12.11 -4.45 -2.28
CA GLY A 437 -11.31 -3.37 -2.86
C GLY A 437 -10.19 -3.87 -3.76
N ALA A 438 -9.54 -4.98 -3.40
CA ALA A 438 -8.58 -5.63 -4.27
C ALA A 438 -9.24 -6.12 -5.58
N ALA A 439 -10.39 -6.80 -5.50
CA ALA A 439 -11.07 -7.36 -6.68
C ALA A 439 -11.53 -6.30 -7.69
N ILE A 440 -11.93 -5.11 -7.22
CA ILE A 440 -12.40 -4.01 -8.08
C ILE A 440 -11.29 -3.08 -8.54
N ALA A 441 -10.07 -3.27 -8.06
CA ALA A 441 -8.97 -2.36 -8.37
C ALA A 441 -8.68 -2.32 -9.88
N GLN A 442 -8.28 -1.15 -10.34
CA GLN A 442 -8.05 -0.82 -11.74
C GLN A 442 -6.56 -0.61 -12.01
N VAL A 443 -6.15 -0.76 -13.25
CA VAL A 443 -4.78 -0.41 -13.68
C VAL A 443 -4.68 1.09 -13.83
N SER A 444 -3.56 1.68 -13.45
CA SER A 444 -3.32 3.12 -13.59
C SER A 444 -2.17 3.46 -14.53
N GLY A 445 -2.25 4.67 -15.07
CA GLY A 445 -1.16 5.36 -15.72
C GLY A 445 -1.05 6.78 -15.21
N GLU A 446 0.17 7.26 -15.05
CA GLU A 446 0.43 8.61 -14.56
C GLU A 446 1.43 9.33 -15.43
N CYS A 447 1.23 10.64 -15.55
CA CYS A 447 2.21 11.60 -16.03
C CYS A 447 2.44 12.65 -14.93
N ASP A 448 3.68 12.86 -14.51
CA ASP A 448 4.08 13.98 -13.65
C ASP A 448 5.35 14.56 -14.26
N GLN A 449 5.19 15.60 -15.07
CA GLN A 449 6.28 16.17 -15.87
C GLN A 449 6.17 17.70 -15.96
N ILE A 450 7.28 18.34 -16.33
CA ILE A 450 7.34 19.75 -16.65
C ILE A 450 7.29 19.94 -18.17
N PHE A 451 6.30 20.70 -18.61
CA PHE A 451 6.12 21.10 -19.99
C PHE A 451 6.60 22.53 -20.18
N LYS A 452 7.32 22.80 -21.28
CA LYS A 452 7.89 24.11 -21.65
C LYS A 452 7.29 24.55 -22.95
N ASP A 453 7.16 25.87 -23.13
CA ASP A 453 6.74 26.51 -24.39
C ASP A 453 5.39 26.01 -24.93
N MET A 454 4.50 25.58 -24.03
CA MET A 454 3.14 25.12 -24.33
C MET A 454 2.10 25.96 -23.59
N THR A 455 0.87 26.01 -24.13
CA THR A 455 -0.23 26.56 -23.34
C THR A 455 -0.55 25.61 -22.21
N ARG A 456 -1.14 26.14 -21.13
CA ARG A 456 -1.60 25.30 -19.98
C ARG A 456 -2.50 24.14 -20.44
N ARG A 457 -3.39 24.39 -21.38
CA ARG A 457 -4.30 23.40 -21.92
C ARG A 457 -3.56 22.30 -22.68
N ASP A 458 -2.65 22.71 -23.59
CA ASP A 458 -1.88 21.76 -24.39
C ASP A 458 -0.99 20.86 -23.49
N ALA A 459 -0.41 21.45 -22.43
CA ALA A 459 0.39 20.71 -21.46
C ALA A 459 -0.46 19.65 -20.70
N ILE A 460 -1.69 20.01 -20.28
CA ILE A 460 -2.61 19.06 -19.63
C ILE A 460 -3.03 17.95 -20.61
N ASP A 461 -3.35 18.27 -21.85
CA ASP A 461 -3.75 17.30 -22.85
C ASP A 461 -2.59 16.36 -23.23
N ALA A 462 -1.36 16.88 -23.33
CA ALA A 462 -0.16 16.08 -23.52
C ALA A 462 0.10 15.13 -22.34
N ALA A 463 0.01 15.64 -21.11
CA ALA A 463 0.16 14.85 -19.91
C ALA A 463 -0.90 13.73 -19.81
N ARG A 464 -2.16 14.02 -20.18
CA ARG A 464 -3.24 13.03 -20.23
C ARG A 464 -2.96 11.95 -21.26
N THR A 465 -2.45 12.32 -22.43
CA THR A 465 -2.09 11.34 -23.46
C THR A 465 -1.01 10.40 -22.97
N ILE A 466 0.06 10.91 -22.34
CA ILE A 466 1.11 10.10 -21.73
C ILE A 466 0.56 9.17 -20.65
N ALA A 467 -0.33 9.68 -19.78
CA ALA A 467 -0.94 8.88 -18.73
C ALA A 467 -1.82 7.76 -19.30
N ASN A 468 -2.61 8.05 -20.34
CA ASN A 468 -3.44 7.06 -21.05
C ASN A 468 -2.56 5.95 -21.66
N ASP A 469 -1.49 6.30 -22.35
CA ASP A 469 -0.62 5.33 -23.00
C ASP A 469 0.13 4.47 -21.97
N ARG A 470 0.52 5.05 -20.83
CA ARG A 470 1.08 4.29 -19.70
C ARG A 470 0.08 3.33 -19.08
N ALA A 471 -1.18 3.74 -18.89
CA ALA A 471 -2.24 2.85 -18.40
C ALA A 471 -2.46 1.67 -19.34
N VAL A 472 -2.56 1.92 -20.65
CA VAL A 472 -2.72 0.87 -21.65
C VAL A 472 -1.51 -0.06 -21.69
N ALA A 473 -0.29 0.48 -21.62
CA ALA A 473 0.95 -0.33 -21.56
C ALA A 473 1.02 -1.18 -20.29
N ALA A 474 0.40 -0.73 -19.21
CA ALA A 474 0.27 -1.49 -17.96
C ALA A 474 -0.90 -2.48 -17.94
N GLY A 475 -1.66 -2.62 -19.05
CA GLY A 475 -2.73 -3.60 -19.21
C GLY A 475 -4.15 -3.06 -19.01
N ALA A 476 -4.36 -1.76 -19.03
CA ALA A 476 -5.71 -1.19 -19.00
C ALA A 476 -6.44 -1.30 -20.35
N ASP A 477 -7.74 -1.57 -20.32
CA ASP A 477 -8.61 -1.45 -21.50
C ASP A 477 -8.80 0.04 -21.84
N ARG A 478 -8.30 0.45 -23.01
CA ARG A 478 -8.36 1.83 -23.51
C ARG A 478 -9.78 2.42 -23.48
N ARG A 479 -10.83 1.59 -23.61
CA ARG A 479 -12.23 2.02 -23.65
C ARG A 479 -12.77 2.43 -22.28
N THR A 480 -12.12 1.99 -21.21
CA THR A 480 -12.54 2.24 -19.82
C THR A 480 -11.72 3.32 -19.13
N LEU A 481 -10.79 3.96 -19.84
CA LEU A 481 -9.90 4.96 -19.27
C LEU A 481 -10.69 6.17 -18.76
N ALA A 482 -10.43 6.53 -17.51
CA ALA A 482 -10.98 7.70 -16.84
C ALA A 482 -9.88 8.48 -16.11
N THR A 483 -9.85 9.80 -16.29
CA THR A 483 -8.98 10.68 -15.52
C THR A 483 -9.56 10.85 -14.12
N ILE A 484 -8.82 10.47 -13.09
CA ILE A 484 -9.25 10.58 -11.69
C ILE A 484 -8.60 11.73 -10.95
N ASP A 485 -7.47 12.23 -11.47
CA ASP A 485 -6.75 13.36 -10.89
C ASP A 485 -6.03 14.15 -11.99
N SER A 486 -6.05 15.48 -11.88
CA SER A 486 -5.34 16.39 -12.78
C SER A 486 -4.97 17.66 -12.05
N GLU A 487 -3.68 17.87 -11.86
CA GLU A 487 -3.12 19.05 -11.22
C GLU A 487 -2.14 19.73 -12.15
N ASP A 488 -2.12 21.06 -12.15
CA ASP A 488 -1.10 21.83 -12.83
C ASP A 488 -0.57 22.94 -11.94
N MET A 489 0.74 23.19 -12.03
CA MET A 489 1.43 24.19 -11.23
C MET A 489 2.37 25.01 -12.14
N PRO A 490 2.09 26.29 -12.37
CA PRO A 490 3.00 27.17 -13.07
C PRO A 490 4.31 27.32 -12.29
N LEU A 491 5.43 27.20 -12.98
CA LEU A 491 6.79 27.31 -12.41
C LEU A 491 7.42 28.66 -12.86
N ALA A 492 7.01 29.74 -12.20
CA ALA A 492 7.39 31.12 -12.57
C ALA A 492 8.91 31.37 -12.56
N TYR A 493 9.69 30.55 -11.87
CA TYR A 493 11.15 30.66 -11.80
C TYR A 493 11.88 29.90 -12.91
N LEU A 494 11.15 29.16 -13.77
CA LEU A 494 11.71 28.49 -14.93
C LEU A 494 11.39 29.24 -16.22
N PRO A 495 12.33 29.29 -17.20
CA PRO A 495 12.07 29.90 -18.50
C PRO A 495 11.04 29.09 -19.32
N GLY A 496 10.46 29.72 -20.36
CA GLY A 496 9.61 29.04 -21.33
C GLY A 496 8.19 28.73 -20.84
N ASN A 497 7.58 29.61 -20.02
CA ASN A 497 6.24 29.40 -19.48
C ASN A 497 6.05 27.98 -18.90
N SER A 498 7.05 27.50 -18.15
CA SER A 498 7.10 26.14 -17.66
C SER A 498 5.93 25.86 -16.71
N VAL A 499 5.24 24.74 -16.95
CA VAL A 499 4.15 24.26 -16.08
C VAL A 499 4.42 22.80 -15.74
N ARG A 500 4.40 22.47 -14.46
CA ARG A 500 4.36 21.08 -14.01
C ARG A 500 2.91 20.59 -14.10
N VAL A 501 2.70 19.50 -14.81
CA VAL A 501 1.39 18.87 -14.94
C VAL A 501 1.47 17.46 -14.43
N ARG A 502 0.54 17.12 -13.57
CA ARG A 502 0.30 15.76 -13.07
C ARG A 502 -1.08 15.32 -13.51
N VAL A 503 -1.15 14.19 -14.19
CA VAL A 503 -2.42 13.56 -14.59
C VAL A 503 -2.36 12.10 -14.21
N ARG A 504 -3.42 11.60 -13.58
CA ARG A 504 -3.63 10.19 -13.28
C ARG A 504 -4.89 9.68 -13.96
N VAL A 505 -4.71 8.54 -14.61
CA VAL A 505 -5.75 7.84 -15.34
C VAL A 505 -5.86 6.42 -14.80
N VAL A 506 -7.06 5.90 -14.70
CA VAL A 506 -7.34 4.50 -14.37
C VAL A 506 -8.18 3.87 -15.46
N GLY A 507 -8.05 2.56 -15.62
CA GLY A 507 -8.88 1.77 -16.51
C GLY A 507 -9.02 0.33 -16.03
N ASP A 508 -10.05 -0.34 -16.45
CA ASP A 508 -10.25 -1.74 -16.12
C ASP A 508 -9.14 -2.59 -16.76
N VAL A 509 -8.79 -3.69 -16.12
CA VAL A 509 -7.87 -4.66 -16.70
C VAL A 509 -8.43 -5.14 -18.03
N ALA A 510 -7.63 -5.06 -19.10
CA ALA A 510 -8.03 -5.55 -20.42
C ALA A 510 -8.35 -7.04 -20.36
N ALA A 511 -9.46 -7.44 -20.98
CA ALA A 511 -9.76 -8.84 -21.17
C ALA A 511 -8.72 -9.46 -22.11
N GLY A 512 -7.96 -10.44 -21.62
CA GLY A 512 -6.99 -11.17 -22.41
C GLY A 512 -7.61 -12.15 -23.41
#